data_0c8d874a4f65dce0a89ad7e9527ba3fe
#
_entry.id   0c8d874a4f65dce0a89ad7e9527ba3fe
#
_cell.length_a   1.000
_cell.length_b   1.000
_cell.length_c   1.000
_cell.angle_alpha   90.00
_cell.angle_beta   90.00
_cell.angle_gamma   90.00
#
_symmetry.space_group_name_H-M   'P 1'
#
loop_
_entity.id
_entity.type
_entity.pdbx_description
1 polymer ?
#
loop_
_entity_poly.entity_id
_entity_poly.type
_entity_poly.pdbx_seq_one_letter_code
_entity_poly.pdbx_strand_id
1 'polypeptide(L)'
;MKPIFPIAAAIAFTATFLRTTSKGKNSTARKIVTRSASVSGGGGSEAGVTNSKQILNIPKPVCKRIDHAVSFGIVPGENRGENAMDPAVKVNDDLFWLRDDDRKNEEILSYLKTENEYTEAHTKHLKKKETDLYNEIVKAIEETDVDVKFQWGDSFEYYVRTVKGKSYPIVCRQERTNIAKGGETVVLDVNEIAKQMSYCSIGGFNMSESQNLLAYGVDETGYETYRIKVRNVKTGEEMPVDVLEGTTGSVSWNGDNQLFYATMDDAHRPNKVWRHNIGTPQSEDECLLSEDDELYNIGFGKSDNGNFLILESESTETNEIWLVDLKKSRSEKPQLVEKRRDKHRYY
;
A
#
# COMPACT_ATOMS: atom_id res chain seq x y z
N MET A 1 -18.82 9.19 -14.27
CA MET A 1 -17.41 9.63 -14.34
C MET A 1 -16.62 8.66 -13.49
N LYS A 2 -15.71 7.86 -14.08
CA LYS A 2 -14.83 6.97 -13.31
C LYS A 2 -13.84 7.84 -12.53
N PRO A 3 -13.55 7.59 -11.26
CA PRO A 3 -12.52 8.32 -10.55
C PRO A 3 -11.18 8.03 -11.21
N ILE A 4 -10.50 9.05 -11.64
CA ILE A 4 -9.12 8.98 -12.11
C ILE A 4 -8.28 9.06 -10.84
N PHE A 5 -7.84 7.90 -10.35
CA PHE A 5 -6.85 7.83 -9.28
C PHE A 5 -5.49 8.30 -9.82
N PRO A 6 -4.69 9.00 -9.00
CA PRO A 6 -3.40 9.50 -9.42
C PRO A 6 -2.49 8.34 -9.83
N ILE A 7 -1.87 8.47 -10.99
CA ILE A 7 -0.79 7.63 -11.51
C ILE A 7 0.46 7.91 -10.65
N ALA A 8 0.45 7.52 -9.42
CA ALA A 8 1.59 7.57 -8.52
C ALA A 8 1.36 6.67 -7.31
N ALA A 9 0.70 5.52 -7.49
CA ALA A 9 0.98 4.40 -6.61
C ALA A 9 2.26 3.78 -7.17
N ALA A 10 3.39 4.33 -6.73
CA ALA A 10 4.66 3.69 -6.88
C ALA A 10 4.47 2.22 -6.53
N ILE A 11 4.83 1.32 -7.45
CA ILE A 11 5.21 -0.03 -7.08
C ILE A 11 6.41 0.19 -6.18
N ALA A 12 6.14 0.38 -4.89
CA ALA A 12 7.17 0.37 -3.88
C ALA A 12 7.67 -1.07 -3.87
N PHE A 13 8.72 -1.31 -4.68
CA PHE A 13 9.58 -2.42 -4.41
C PHE A 13 9.99 -2.27 -2.96
N THR A 14 9.49 -3.10 -2.11
CA THR A 14 10.00 -3.30 -0.76
C THR A 14 11.37 -3.95 -0.85
N ALA A 15 12.32 -3.22 -1.43
CA ALA A 15 13.73 -3.35 -1.19
C ALA A 15 14.07 -2.38 -0.06
N THR A 16 13.41 -2.53 1.07
CA THR A 16 13.75 -1.82 2.30
C THR A 16 14.30 -2.82 3.28
N PHE A 17 15.51 -3.27 2.99
CA PHE A 17 16.41 -3.74 4.04
C PHE A 17 17.86 -3.51 3.60
N LEU A 18 18.61 -2.78 4.46
CA LEU A 18 20.02 -2.45 4.40
C LEU A 18 20.42 -1.22 3.57
N ARG A 19 20.20 -0.03 4.12
CA ARG A 19 21.14 1.07 3.95
C ARG A 19 22.27 0.92 4.97
N THR A 20 23.35 0.29 4.56
CA THR A 20 24.63 0.42 5.23
C THR A 20 25.07 1.87 5.21
N THR A 21 25.29 2.41 6.38
CA THR A 21 25.86 3.73 6.60
C THR A 21 27.30 3.78 6.06
N SER A 22 27.50 4.37 4.90
CA SER A 22 28.80 4.89 4.50
C SER A 22 28.81 6.37 4.85
N LYS A 23 29.61 6.74 5.85
CA LYS A 23 29.99 8.12 6.15
C LYS A 23 30.85 8.67 5.03
N GLY A 24 30.29 9.55 4.23
CA GLY A 24 31.01 10.38 3.28
C GLY A 24 30.51 11.81 3.38
N LYS A 25 31.30 12.67 4.03
CA LYS A 25 31.08 14.11 4.05
C LYS A 25 31.18 14.66 2.62
N ASN A 26 30.17 15.40 2.15
CA ASN A 26 30.39 16.71 1.52
C ASN A 26 29.05 17.42 1.30
N SER A 27 28.91 18.53 2.01
CA SER A 27 27.87 19.53 1.87
C SER A 27 28.00 20.27 0.55
N THR A 28 26.96 20.32 -0.26
CA THR A 28 26.73 21.45 -1.16
C THR A 28 25.24 21.72 -1.23
N ALA A 29 24.79 22.62 -0.37
CA ALA A 29 23.45 23.18 -0.43
C ALA A 29 23.32 24.02 -1.70
N ARG A 30 22.54 23.54 -2.67
CA ARG A 30 22.09 24.39 -3.78
C ARG A 30 20.90 25.24 -3.29
N LYS A 31 21.17 26.54 -3.12
CA LYS A 31 20.14 27.57 -2.98
C LYS A 31 19.22 27.56 -4.20
N ILE A 32 17.95 27.27 -3.99
CA ILE A 32 16.91 27.57 -4.98
C ILE A 32 16.66 29.07 -4.89
N VAL A 33 17.09 29.79 -5.91
CA VAL A 33 16.79 31.21 -6.08
C VAL A 33 15.40 31.33 -6.69
N THR A 34 14.42 31.72 -5.89
CA THR A 34 13.13 32.19 -6.39
C THR A 34 13.33 33.54 -7.09
N ARG A 35 13.28 33.56 -8.41
CA ARG A 35 13.17 34.79 -9.18
C ARG A 35 11.69 35.21 -9.18
N SER A 36 11.38 36.26 -8.44
CA SER A 36 10.16 37.04 -8.62
C SER A 36 10.28 37.83 -9.93
N ALA A 37 9.49 37.45 -10.91
CA ALA A 37 9.32 38.25 -12.10
C ALA A 37 8.25 39.33 -11.84
N SER A 38 8.68 40.57 -11.75
CA SER A 38 7.81 41.76 -11.81
C SER A 38 7.35 41.93 -13.26
N VAL A 39 6.07 41.74 -13.52
CA VAL A 39 5.44 42.10 -14.80
C VAL A 39 4.88 43.51 -14.66
N SER A 40 5.52 44.44 -15.34
CA SER A 40 5.03 45.81 -15.57
C SER A 40 3.79 45.80 -16.48
N GLY A 41 2.86 46.70 -16.19
CA GLY A 41 1.54 46.77 -16.77
C GLY A 41 1.51 46.99 -18.28
N GLY A 42 0.47 46.44 -18.91
CA GLY A 42 -0.04 46.76 -20.20
C GLY A 42 -1.57 46.61 -20.18
N GLY A 43 -2.28 47.72 -20.35
CA GLY A 43 -3.74 47.78 -20.30
C GLY A 43 -4.36 46.96 -21.41
N GLY A 44 -5.41 46.25 -21.09
CA GLY A 44 -6.26 45.51 -22.05
C GLY A 44 -7.59 45.16 -21.41
N SER A 45 -8.59 45.97 -21.74
CA SER A 45 -10.05 45.78 -21.73
C SER A 45 -10.67 44.86 -20.68
N GLU A 46 -11.42 45.49 -19.80
CA GLU A 46 -12.50 44.88 -19.01
C GLU A 46 -13.49 44.11 -19.95
N ALA A 47 -13.45 42.81 -19.89
CA ALA A 47 -14.52 41.96 -20.37
C ALA A 47 -14.68 40.78 -19.42
N GLY A 48 -15.72 40.79 -18.62
CA GLY A 48 -16.25 39.60 -17.98
C GLY A 48 -16.07 39.40 -16.48
N VAL A 49 -16.21 40.45 -15.65
CA VAL A 49 -16.61 40.25 -14.27
C VAL A 49 -18.13 40.10 -14.21
N THR A 50 -18.61 38.94 -14.63
CA THR A 50 -20.03 38.61 -14.46
C THR A 50 -20.14 37.34 -13.64
N ASN A 51 -20.81 37.49 -12.50
CA ASN A 51 -21.40 36.44 -11.67
C ASN A 51 -20.61 35.76 -10.57
N SER A 52 -19.83 36.47 -9.79
CA SER A 52 -19.43 35.97 -8.43
C SER A 52 -20.55 36.12 -7.36
N LYS A 53 -21.70 36.70 -7.70
CA LYS A 53 -22.81 36.94 -6.77
C LYS A 53 -23.87 35.82 -6.69
N GLN A 54 -23.90 34.87 -7.59
CA GLN A 54 -24.88 33.77 -7.58
C GLN A 54 -24.44 32.51 -6.77
N ILE A 55 -23.18 32.43 -6.34
CA ILE A 55 -22.62 31.25 -5.68
C ILE A 55 -22.96 31.19 -4.17
N LEU A 56 -23.43 32.30 -3.59
CA LEU A 56 -23.53 32.47 -2.15
C LEU A 56 -24.89 32.10 -1.50
N ASN A 57 -25.79 31.42 -2.19
CA ASN A 57 -27.13 31.14 -1.65
C ASN A 57 -27.29 29.78 -0.96
N ILE A 58 -26.23 28.96 -0.92
CA ILE A 58 -26.26 27.73 -0.10
C ILE A 58 -25.64 28.08 1.25
N PRO A 59 -26.42 28.02 2.36
CA PRO A 59 -25.89 28.34 3.68
C PRO A 59 -24.82 27.32 4.06
N LYS A 60 -23.80 27.81 4.76
CA LYS A 60 -22.79 26.92 5.34
C LYS A 60 -23.43 25.92 6.29
N PRO A 61 -23.21 24.63 6.13
CA PRO A 61 -23.69 23.62 7.06
C PRO A 61 -23.17 23.88 8.47
N VAL A 62 -23.99 23.62 9.47
CA VAL A 62 -23.60 23.77 10.88
C VAL A 62 -23.57 22.40 11.50
N CYS A 63 -22.38 21.93 11.83
CA CYS A 63 -22.21 20.71 12.57
C CYS A 63 -22.72 20.89 14.01
N LYS A 64 -23.65 20.04 14.43
CA LYS A 64 -24.07 20.04 15.83
C LYS A 64 -22.92 19.58 16.73
N ARG A 65 -22.90 20.10 17.93
CA ARG A 65 -21.95 19.72 18.98
C ARG A 65 -22.66 18.99 20.07
N ILE A 66 -22.21 17.80 20.42
CA ILE A 66 -22.81 16.96 21.47
C ILE A 66 -21.68 16.54 22.40
N ASP A 67 -21.73 16.99 23.65
CA ASP A 67 -20.71 16.62 24.62
C ASP A 67 -20.62 15.10 24.78
N HIS A 68 -19.42 14.57 24.54
CA HIS A 68 -19.12 13.16 24.71
C HIS A 68 -17.72 13.01 25.32
N ALA A 69 -17.62 12.33 26.47
CA ALA A 69 -16.35 12.10 27.14
C ALA A 69 -15.73 10.79 26.66
N VAL A 70 -14.61 10.88 25.96
CA VAL A 70 -13.76 9.75 25.56
C VAL A 70 -12.71 9.51 26.64
N SER A 71 -12.61 8.28 27.14
CA SER A 71 -11.64 7.90 28.18
C SER A 71 -10.42 7.23 27.54
N PHE A 72 -9.24 7.68 27.90
CA PHE A 72 -7.95 7.10 27.52
C PHE A 72 -7.26 6.52 28.77
N GLY A 73 -6.72 5.31 28.66
CA GLY A 73 -6.10 4.62 29.77
C GLY A 73 -6.98 3.52 30.37
N ILE A 74 -6.83 3.22 31.64
CA ILE A 74 -7.57 2.14 32.32
C ILE A 74 -9.05 2.48 32.40
N VAL A 75 -9.88 1.67 31.73
CA VAL A 75 -11.33 1.77 31.79
C VAL A 75 -11.88 0.49 32.44
N PRO A 76 -12.66 0.59 33.53
CA PRO A 76 -13.22 -0.60 34.17
C PRO A 76 -14.06 -1.45 33.21
N GLY A 77 -13.73 -2.73 33.12
CA GLY A 77 -14.43 -3.70 32.26
C GLY A 77 -13.89 -3.77 30.82
N GLU A 78 -12.90 -2.96 30.45
CA GLU A 78 -12.24 -3.01 29.14
C GLU A 78 -10.79 -3.51 29.28
N ASN A 79 -10.35 -4.33 28.33
CA ASN A 79 -8.94 -4.67 28.21
C ASN A 79 -8.25 -3.59 27.36
N ARG A 80 -7.43 -2.76 27.99
CA ARG A 80 -6.68 -1.65 27.36
C ARG A 80 -5.18 -1.94 27.33
N GLY A 81 -4.77 -3.22 27.50
CA GLY A 81 -3.38 -3.64 27.55
C GLY A 81 -2.71 -3.42 28.92
N GLU A 82 -1.54 -4.02 29.11
CA GLU A 82 -0.81 -4.00 30.39
C GLU A 82 -0.24 -2.63 30.75
N ASN A 83 0.02 -1.80 29.76
CA ASN A 83 0.63 -0.47 29.92
C ASN A 83 -0.39 0.67 29.74
N ALA A 84 -1.67 0.40 29.97
CA ALA A 84 -2.69 1.42 29.87
C ALA A 84 -2.44 2.56 30.88
N MET A 85 -2.64 3.80 30.42
CA MET A 85 -2.43 5.00 31.24
C MET A 85 -3.25 4.96 32.54
N ASP A 86 -2.60 5.19 33.67
CA ASP A 86 -3.22 5.30 34.99
C ASP A 86 -2.72 6.56 35.72
N PRO A 87 -3.60 7.49 36.15
CA PRO A 87 -5.05 7.46 36.00
C PRO A 87 -5.52 7.71 34.55
N ALA A 88 -6.70 7.20 34.21
CA ALA A 88 -7.31 7.46 32.91
C ALA A 88 -7.59 8.94 32.71
N VAL A 89 -7.29 9.44 31.50
CA VAL A 89 -7.58 10.81 31.08
C VAL A 89 -8.87 10.85 30.30
N LYS A 90 -9.76 11.80 30.62
CA LYS A 90 -10.99 12.05 29.86
C LYS A 90 -10.83 13.29 28.99
N VAL A 91 -11.14 13.15 27.72
CA VAL A 91 -11.17 14.25 26.74
C VAL A 91 -12.60 14.37 26.21
N ASN A 92 -13.12 15.61 26.18
CA ASN A 92 -14.41 15.84 25.56
C ASN A 92 -14.24 15.93 24.05
N ASP A 93 -14.97 15.07 23.33
CA ASP A 93 -15.09 15.08 21.86
C ASP A 93 -16.54 15.38 21.49
N ASP A 94 -16.84 16.63 21.20
CA ASP A 94 -18.17 17.09 20.84
C ASP A 94 -18.57 16.72 19.40
N LEU A 95 -17.69 16.10 18.64
CA LEU A 95 -17.93 15.55 17.30
C LEU A 95 -18.01 14.02 17.27
N PHE A 96 -17.90 13.35 18.42
CA PHE A 96 -17.93 11.89 18.51
C PHE A 96 -19.19 11.28 17.88
N TRP A 97 -20.31 12.01 17.86
CA TRP A 97 -21.56 11.57 17.23
C TRP A 97 -21.42 11.32 15.71
N LEU A 98 -20.40 11.85 15.03
CA LEU A 98 -20.11 11.59 13.63
C LEU A 98 -19.48 10.20 13.40
N ARG A 99 -19.07 9.50 14.45
CA ARG A 99 -18.56 8.15 14.35
C ARG A 99 -19.70 7.16 14.14
N ASP A 100 -19.68 6.47 13.03
CA ASP A 100 -20.57 5.37 12.70
C ASP A 100 -19.77 4.29 12.00
N ASP A 101 -19.37 3.25 12.73
CA ASP A 101 -18.52 2.18 12.23
C ASP A 101 -19.24 1.37 11.14
N ASP A 102 -20.57 1.28 11.20
CA ASP A 102 -21.38 0.64 10.16
C ASP A 102 -21.63 1.51 8.92
N ARG A 103 -21.37 2.81 8.99
CA ARG A 103 -21.59 3.80 7.91
C ARG A 103 -23.02 3.80 7.35
N LYS A 104 -24.02 3.64 8.23
CA LYS A 104 -25.44 3.51 7.86
C LYS A 104 -26.35 4.54 8.52
N ASN A 105 -25.83 5.34 9.45
CA ASN A 105 -26.61 6.33 10.17
C ASN A 105 -27.07 7.43 9.21
N GLU A 106 -28.38 7.49 8.94
CA GLU A 106 -28.97 8.43 8.00
C GLU A 106 -28.75 9.91 8.37
N GLU A 107 -28.68 10.24 9.66
CA GLU A 107 -28.40 11.62 10.09
C GLU A 107 -26.99 12.04 9.75
N ILE A 108 -26.01 11.17 9.98
CA ILE A 108 -24.60 11.41 9.64
C ILE A 108 -24.44 11.51 8.12
N LEU A 109 -25.00 10.56 7.37
CA LEU A 109 -24.94 10.54 5.92
C LEU A 109 -25.59 11.79 5.30
N SER A 110 -26.73 12.23 5.84
CA SER A 110 -27.39 13.45 5.41
C SER A 110 -26.54 14.71 5.67
N TYR A 111 -25.92 14.79 6.86
CA TYR A 111 -25.03 15.88 7.19
C TYR A 111 -23.81 15.92 6.23
N LEU A 112 -23.13 14.80 6.01
CA LEU A 112 -21.98 14.71 5.08
C LEU A 112 -22.38 15.09 3.65
N LYS A 113 -23.58 14.68 3.21
CA LYS A 113 -24.11 15.08 1.89
C LYS A 113 -24.28 16.61 1.79
N THR A 114 -24.78 17.23 2.84
CA THR A 114 -24.97 18.70 2.88
C THR A 114 -23.61 19.44 2.81
N GLU A 115 -22.57 18.93 3.49
CA GLU A 115 -21.21 19.47 3.40
C GLU A 115 -20.63 19.35 1.99
N ASN A 116 -20.87 18.22 1.32
CA ASN A 116 -20.43 18.01 -0.05
C ASN A 116 -21.15 18.96 -1.02
N GLU A 117 -22.47 19.13 -0.88
CA GLU A 117 -23.27 20.07 -1.70
C GLU A 117 -22.79 21.51 -1.52
N TYR A 118 -22.51 21.92 -0.27
CA TYR A 118 -21.92 23.22 0.02
C TYR A 118 -20.56 23.41 -0.68
N THR A 119 -19.68 22.44 -0.53
CA THR A 119 -18.34 22.46 -1.14
C THR A 119 -18.43 22.53 -2.66
N GLU A 120 -19.26 21.69 -3.28
CA GLU A 120 -19.44 21.68 -4.75
C GLU A 120 -19.94 23.03 -5.26
N ALA A 121 -20.94 23.62 -4.60
CA ALA A 121 -21.46 24.93 -4.96
C ALA A 121 -20.41 26.03 -4.89
N HIS A 122 -19.59 26.01 -3.81
CA HIS A 122 -18.56 27.03 -3.57
C HIS A 122 -17.34 26.87 -4.49
N THR A 123 -17.03 25.66 -4.93
CA THR A 123 -15.90 25.36 -5.84
C THR A 123 -16.29 25.31 -7.30
N LYS A 124 -17.58 25.38 -7.63
CA LYS A 124 -18.10 25.27 -9.01
C LYS A 124 -17.40 26.21 -9.98
N HIS A 125 -17.08 27.45 -9.56
CA HIS A 125 -16.39 28.44 -10.37
C HIS A 125 -14.95 28.05 -10.72
N LEU A 126 -14.34 27.07 -10.01
CA LEU A 126 -13.00 26.57 -10.22
C LEU A 126 -12.95 25.41 -11.23
N LYS A 127 -14.10 24.80 -11.60
CA LYS A 127 -14.15 23.60 -12.45
C LYS A 127 -13.41 23.75 -13.78
N LYS A 128 -13.51 24.93 -14.40
CA LYS A 128 -12.76 25.18 -15.64
C LYS A 128 -11.25 25.16 -15.40
N LYS A 129 -10.78 25.82 -14.34
CA LYS A 129 -9.35 25.85 -14.00
C LYS A 129 -8.83 24.46 -13.59
N GLU A 130 -9.63 23.69 -12.86
CA GLU A 130 -9.35 22.30 -12.50
C GLU A 130 -9.17 21.45 -13.76
N THR A 131 -10.09 21.56 -14.73
CA THR A 131 -10.00 20.83 -16.01
C THR A 131 -8.79 21.27 -16.83
N ASP A 132 -8.53 22.58 -16.92
CA ASP A 132 -7.39 23.12 -17.66
C ASP A 132 -6.07 22.63 -17.05
N LEU A 133 -5.93 22.69 -15.72
CA LEU A 133 -4.75 22.21 -14.98
C LEU A 133 -4.59 20.68 -15.11
N TYR A 134 -5.68 19.93 -14.98
CA TYR A 134 -5.68 18.48 -15.19
C TYR A 134 -5.13 18.14 -16.59
N ASN A 135 -5.63 18.79 -17.64
CA ASN A 135 -5.17 18.54 -19.00
C ASN A 135 -3.69 18.94 -19.20
N GLU A 136 -3.22 20.00 -18.54
CA GLU A 136 -1.82 20.41 -18.55
C GLU A 136 -0.92 19.37 -17.89
N ILE A 137 -1.31 18.85 -16.72
CA ILE A 137 -0.59 17.80 -16.01
C ILE A 137 -0.53 16.51 -16.84
N VAL A 138 -1.68 16.05 -17.37
CA VAL A 138 -1.74 14.82 -18.19
C VAL A 138 -0.88 14.96 -19.45
N LYS A 139 -0.87 16.15 -20.07
CA LYS A 139 -0.02 16.41 -21.27
C LYS A 139 1.48 16.33 -20.96
N ALA A 140 1.89 16.58 -19.74
CA ALA A 140 3.29 16.49 -19.31
C ALA A 140 3.71 15.05 -18.94
N ILE A 141 2.76 14.11 -18.83
CA ILE A 141 3.01 12.71 -18.50
C ILE A 141 3.14 11.89 -19.78
N GLU A 142 4.17 11.06 -19.88
CA GLU A 142 4.27 10.03 -20.89
C GLU A 142 3.34 8.87 -20.53
N GLU A 143 2.16 8.83 -21.16
CA GLU A 143 1.13 7.82 -20.84
C GLU A 143 1.48 6.42 -21.35
N THR A 144 2.34 6.31 -22.38
CA THR A 144 2.88 5.05 -22.90
C THR A 144 4.36 5.03 -22.66
N ASP A 145 4.79 4.33 -21.66
CA ASP A 145 6.17 4.31 -21.19
C ASP A 145 6.61 2.91 -20.78
N VAL A 146 7.91 2.70 -20.73
CA VAL A 146 8.55 1.43 -20.33
C VAL A 146 9.65 1.73 -19.33
N ASP A 147 9.53 1.16 -18.13
CA ASP A 147 10.54 1.30 -17.08
C ASP A 147 11.87 0.63 -17.47
N VAL A 148 12.91 1.01 -16.74
CA VAL A 148 14.22 0.38 -16.87
C VAL A 148 14.10 -1.10 -16.52
N LYS A 149 14.63 -1.95 -17.42
CA LYS A 149 14.67 -3.39 -17.21
C LYS A 149 15.61 -3.76 -16.08
N PHE A 150 15.18 -4.68 -15.25
CA PHE A 150 15.99 -5.22 -14.16
C PHE A 150 16.04 -6.75 -14.22
N GLN A 151 17.18 -7.28 -13.83
CA GLN A 151 17.37 -8.72 -13.77
C GLN A 151 16.72 -9.29 -12.51
N TRP A 152 15.91 -10.34 -12.69
CA TRP A 152 15.40 -11.15 -11.61
C TRP A 152 15.64 -12.63 -11.92
N GLY A 153 16.50 -13.27 -11.12
CA GLY A 153 17.09 -14.56 -11.47
C GLY A 153 18.05 -14.47 -12.65
N ASP A 154 18.40 -15.61 -13.25
CA ASP A 154 19.44 -15.68 -14.29
C ASP A 154 18.91 -15.59 -15.73
N SER A 155 17.65 -16.00 -15.93
CA SER A 155 17.11 -16.24 -17.27
C SER A 155 16.35 -15.07 -17.88
N PHE A 156 15.82 -14.16 -17.05
CA PHE A 156 14.90 -13.13 -17.50
C PHE A 156 15.29 -11.72 -17.04
N GLU A 157 14.93 -10.73 -17.84
CA GLU A 157 14.81 -9.33 -17.48
C GLU A 157 13.36 -8.96 -17.36
N TYR A 158 13.01 -8.24 -16.31
CA TYR A 158 11.65 -7.78 -16.02
C TYR A 158 11.56 -6.27 -16.20
N TYR A 159 10.39 -5.81 -16.55
CA TYR A 159 10.07 -4.40 -16.66
C TYR A 159 8.57 -4.16 -16.54
N VAL A 160 8.22 -2.95 -16.24
CA VAL A 160 6.84 -2.50 -16.18
C VAL A 160 6.61 -1.55 -17.35
N ARG A 161 5.47 -1.63 -17.98
CA ARG A 161 5.05 -0.67 -19.00
C ARG A 161 3.63 -0.19 -18.77
N THR A 162 3.39 1.05 -19.20
CA THR A 162 2.06 1.64 -19.25
C THR A 162 1.59 1.76 -20.70
N VAL A 163 0.29 1.90 -20.89
CA VAL A 163 -0.32 2.06 -22.20
C VAL A 163 -1.37 3.16 -22.13
N LYS A 164 -1.30 4.11 -23.03
CA LYS A 164 -2.27 5.20 -23.10
C LYS A 164 -3.71 4.71 -23.09
N GLY A 165 -4.52 5.31 -22.22
CA GLY A 165 -5.93 4.95 -22.06
C GLY A 165 -6.16 3.72 -21.15
N LYS A 166 -5.11 3.09 -20.63
CA LYS A 166 -5.19 2.08 -19.56
C LYS A 166 -4.87 2.70 -18.21
N SER A 167 -5.53 2.24 -17.15
CA SER A 167 -5.39 2.81 -15.80
C SER A 167 -4.31 2.11 -14.96
N TYR A 168 -3.87 0.93 -15.37
CA TYR A 168 -2.95 0.10 -14.59
C TYR A 168 -1.74 -0.33 -15.39
N PRO A 169 -0.60 -0.62 -14.71
CA PRO A 169 0.60 -1.10 -15.36
C PRO A 169 0.46 -2.54 -15.84
N ILE A 170 1.37 -2.92 -16.72
CA ILE A 170 1.55 -4.28 -17.22
C ILE A 170 2.97 -4.71 -16.87
N VAL A 171 3.10 -5.78 -16.08
CA VAL A 171 4.38 -6.39 -15.75
C VAL A 171 4.76 -7.36 -16.85
N CYS A 172 5.95 -7.19 -17.40
CA CYS A 172 6.46 -7.97 -18.52
C CYS A 172 7.83 -8.57 -18.19
N ARG A 173 8.21 -9.61 -18.93
CA ARG A 173 9.57 -10.14 -18.94
C ARG A 173 10.01 -10.51 -20.34
N GLN A 174 11.32 -10.59 -20.53
CA GLN A 174 11.95 -11.15 -21.74
C GLN A 174 13.15 -12.02 -21.39
N GLU A 175 13.44 -13.02 -22.23
CA GLU A 175 14.62 -13.86 -22.05
C GLU A 175 15.93 -13.07 -22.31
N ARG A 176 16.92 -13.22 -21.43
CA ARG A 176 18.21 -12.54 -21.55
C ARG A 176 19.09 -13.11 -22.68
N THR A 177 19.05 -14.40 -22.89
CA THR A 177 19.93 -15.09 -23.85
C THR A 177 19.43 -15.05 -25.29
N ASN A 178 18.20 -14.61 -25.52
CA ASN A 178 17.55 -14.67 -26.83
C ASN A 178 16.82 -13.35 -27.17
N ILE A 179 17.44 -12.23 -26.82
CA ILE A 179 16.86 -10.87 -27.01
C ILE A 179 16.40 -10.65 -28.47
N ALA A 180 17.13 -11.22 -29.46
CA ALA A 180 16.78 -11.07 -30.87
C ALA A 180 15.59 -11.93 -31.31
N LYS A 181 15.22 -12.96 -30.57
CA LYS A 181 14.13 -13.90 -30.89
C LYS A 181 13.11 -14.01 -29.79
N GLY A 182 13.42 -13.59 -28.54
CA GLY A 182 12.53 -13.64 -27.40
C GLY A 182 11.52 -12.50 -27.46
N GLY A 183 10.26 -12.83 -27.67
CA GLY A 183 9.15 -11.89 -27.55
C GLY A 183 8.93 -11.51 -26.08
N GLU A 184 8.23 -10.39 -25.88
CA GLU A 184 7.67 -10.02 -24.58
C GLU A 184 6.74 -11.12 -24.07
N THR A 185 6.89 -11.50 -22.81
CA THR A 185 5.90 -12.30 -22.07
C THR A 185 5.24 -11.42 -21.04
N VAL A 186 3.91 -11.27 -21.11
CA VAL A 186 3.15 -10.59 -20.07
C VAL A 186 3.08 -11.50 -18.84
N VAL A 187 3.61 -11.02 -17.72
CA VAL A 187 3.61 -11.71 -16.43
C VAL A 187 2.32 -11.41 -15.68
N LEU A 188 1.93 -10.11 -15.65
CA LEU A 188 0.70 -9.66 -15.00
C LEU A 188 0.15 -8.43 -15.71
N ASP A 189 -1.02 -8.50 -16.30
CA ASP A 189 -1.76 -7.33 -16.78
C ASP A 189 -2.82 -6.96 -15.74
N VAL A 190 -2.52 -5.93 -14.93
CA VAL A 190 -3.43 -5.48 -13.87
C VAL A 190 -4.74 -4.94 -14.45
N ASN A 191 -4.74 -4.45 -15.70
CA ASN A 191 -5.96 -4.01 -16.37
C ASN A 191 -6.93 -5.16 -16.63
N GLU A 192 -6.42 -6.37 -16.92
CA GLU A 192 -7.26 -7.56 -17.11
C GLU A 192 -7.89 -8.00 -15.78
N ILE A 193 -7.12 -7.93 -14.68
CA ILE A 193 -7.61 -8.25 -13.34
C ILE A 193 -8.72 -7.27 -12.93
N ALA A 194 -8.51 -5.98 -13.16
CA ALA A 194 -9.42 -4.91 -12.76
C ALA A 194 -10.73 -4.84 -13.54
N LYS A 195 -10.88 -5.56 -14.66
CA LYS A 195 -12.06 -5.44 -15.56
C LYS A 195 -13.40 -5.66 -14.85
N GLN A 196 -13.45 -6.53 -13.87
CA GLN A 196 -14.67 -6.92 -13.17
C GLN A 196 -14.76 -6.35 -11.75
N MET A 197 -13.83 -5.45 -11.40
CA MET A 197 -13.71 -4.89 -10.06
C MET A 197 -14.07 -3.41 -10.05
N SER A 198 -14.68 -2.95 -8.95
CA SER A 198 -14.89 -1.53 -8.69
C SER A 198 -13.62 -0.84 -8.21
N TYR A 199 -12.74 -1.60 -7.55
CA TYR A 199 -11.43 -1.19 -7.06
C TYR A 199 -10.42 -2.31 -7.31
N CYS A 200 -9.17 -1.98 -7.61
CA CYS A 200 -8.09 -2.94 -7.77
C CYS A 200 -6.77 -2.30 -7.36
N SER A 201 -6.09 -2.91 -6.41
CA SER A 201 -4.73 -2.54 -6.04
C SER A 201 -3.88 -3.81 -5.91
N ILE A 202 -2.65 -3.77 -6.41
CA ILE A 202 -1.67 -4.84 -6.25
C ILE A 202 -0.75 -4.46 -5.10
N GLY A 203 -0.79 -5.22 -4.00
CA GLY A 203 0.02 -5.00 -2.81
C GLY A 203 1.47 -5.44 -2.99
N GLY A 204 1.68 -6.59 -3.58
CA GLY A 204 3.00 -7.12 -3.87
C GLY A 204 2.90 -8.25 -4.89
N PHE A 205 4.03 -8.57 -5.51
CA PHE A 205 4.16 -9.75 -6.35
C PHE A 205 5.59 -10.30 -6.27
N ASN A 206 5.71 -11.62 -6.41
CA ASN A 206 7.01 -12.29 -6.37
C ASN A 206 6.99 -13.51 -7.28
N MET A 207 8.11 -13.73 -7.99
CA MET A 207 8.30 -14.90 -8.85
C MET A 207 8.91 -16.04 -8.06
N SER A 208 8.47 -17.27 -8.34
CA SER A 208 9.13 -18.48 -7.83
C SER A 208 10.55 -18.61 -8.36
N GLU A 209 11.36 -19.47 -7.76
CA GLU A 209 12.77 -19.63 -8.14
C GLU A 209 12.94 -20.14 -9.58
N SER A 210 12.07 -21.02 -10.06
CA SER A 210 12.06 -21.43 -11.48
C SER A 210 11.51 -20.36 -12.42
N GLN A 211 10.90 -19.29 -11.87
CA GLN A 211 10.25 -18.23 -12.63
C GLN A 211 9.04 -18.69 -13.47
N ASN A 212 8.43 -19.80 -13.10
CA ASN A 212 7.22 -20.32 -13.75
C ASN A 212 5.94 -19.91 -13.02
N LEU A 213 6.02 -19.65 -11.69
CA LEU A 213 4.89 -19.26 -10.87
C LEU A 213 5.05 -17.81 -10.40
N LEU A 214 3.95 -17.08 -10.44
CA LEU A 214 3.81 -15.74 -9.87
C LEU A 214 2.86 -15.82 -8.68
N ALA A 215 3.28 -15.33 -7.52
CA ALA A 215 2.37 -15.01 -6.42
C ALA A 215 2.17 -13.50 -6.35
N TYR A 216 0.94 -13.03 -6.20
CA TYR A 216 0.63 -11.62 -6.12
C TYR A 216 -0.57 -11.35 -5.21
N GLY A 217 -0.51 -10.27 -4.45
CA GLY A 217 -1.60 -9.81 -3.59
C GLY A 217 -2.50 -8.83 -4.32
N VAL A 218 -3.81 -9.02 -4.26
CA VAL A 218 -4.80 -8.09 -4.82
C VAL A 218 -5.78 -7.64 -3.74
N ASP A 219 -5.96 -6.32 -3.61
CA ASP A 219 -7.05 -5.72 -2.84
C ASP A 219 -8.16 -5.31 -3.81
N GLU A 220 -9.34 -5.88 -3.59
CA GLU A 220 -10.55 -5.67 -4.40
C GLU A 220 -11.51 -4.65 -3.74
N THR A 221 -11.19 -4.19 -2.55
CA THR A 221 -12.08 -3.42 -1.67
C THR A 221 -11.61 -2.00 -1.37
N GLY A 222 -10.31 -1.76 -1.35
CA GLY A 222 -9.69 -0.52 -0.91
C GLY A 222 -9.45 -0.43 0.60
N TYR A 223 -9.58 -1.55 1.32
CA TYR A 223 -9.32 -1.64 2.75
C TYR A 223 -7.90 -2.12 3.08
N GLU A 224 -7.04 -2.24 2.07
CA GLU A 224 -5.66 -2.74 2.24
C GLU A 224 -5.59 -4.15 2.82
N THR A 225 -6.67 -4.92 2.62
CA THR A 225 -6.73 -6.35 2.92
C THR A 225 -6.62 -7.10 1.62
N TYR A 226 -5.54 -7.83 1.47
CA TYR A 226 -5.18 -8.47 0.21
C TYR A 226 -5.52 -9.95 0.21
N ARG A 227 -5.89 -10.41 -0.98
CA ARG A 227 -5.96 -11.82 -1.32
C ARG A 227 -4.73 -12.17 -2.15
N ILE A 228 -3.89 -13.09 -1.68
CA ILE A 228 -2.77 -13.60 -2.47
C ILE A 228 -3.30 -14.68 -3.41
N LYS A 229 -2.91 -14.59 -4.68
CA LYS A 229 -3.19 -15.57 -5.73
C LYS A 229 -1.90 -16.07 -6.32
N VAL A 230 -1.90 -17.33 -6.78
CA VAL A 230 -0.78 -17.95 -7.48
C VAL A 230 -1.18 -18.24 -8.92
N ARG A 231 -0.29 -17.90 -9.86
CA ARG A 231 -0.53 -18.02 -11.31
C ARG A 231 0.64 -18.70 -12.00
N ASN A 232 0.34 -19.59 -12.92
CA ASN A 232 1.33 -20.09 -13.87
C ASN A 232 1.54 -19.07 -14.98
N VAL A 233 2.77 -18.55 -15.10
CA VAL A 233 3.08 -17.47 -16.06
C VAL A 233 3.03 -17.92 -17.51
N LYS A 234 3.30 -19.21 -17.80
CA LYS A 234 3.26 -19.74 -19.17
C LYS A 234 1.84 -19.95 -19.68
N THR A 235 0.96 -20.51 -18.83
CA THR A 235 -0.42 -20.80 -19.23
C THR A 235 -1.36 -19.63 -18.94
N GLY A 236 -0.99 -18.75 -18.02
CA GLY A 236 -1.84 -17.68 -17.51
C GLY A 236 -2.94 -18.15 -16.55
N GLU A 237 -2.93 -19.43 -16.17
CA GLU A 237 -3.94 -20.01 -15.29
C GLU A 237 -3.65 -19.73 -13.83
N GLU A 238 -4.68 -19.34 -13.10
CA GLU A 238 -4.66 -19.21 -11.63
C GLU A 238 -4.72 -20.59 -10.97
N MET A 239 -4.08 -20.73 -9.82
CA MET A 239 -4.11 -21.94 -9.01
C MET A 239 -5.17 -21.77 -7.90
N PRO A 240 -6.38 -22.33 -8.05
CA PRO A 240 -7.52 -21.97 -7.19
C PRO A 240 -7.39 -22.49 -5.75
N VAL A 241 -6.53 -23.46 -5.50
CA VAL A 241 -6.26 -23.97 -4.14
C VAL A 241 -5.34 -23.02 -3.37
N ASP A 242 -4.45 -22.33 -4.09
CA ASP A 242 -3.44 -21.46 -3.51
C ASP A 242 -3.94 -20.00 -3.45
N VAL A 243 -5.14 -19.81 -2.92
CA VAL A 243 -5.73 -18.49 -2.65
C VAL A 243 -5.69 -18.24 -1.16
N LEU A 244 -4.96 -17.18 -0.74
CA LEU A 244 -4.72 -16.85 0.66
C LEU A 244 -5.43 -15.54 1.02
N GLU A 245 -6.36 -15.62 1.97
CA GLU A 245 -7.23 -14.52 2.38
C GLU A 245 -6.70 -13.75 3.59
N GLY A 246 -7.12 -12.51 3.75
CA GLY A 246 -6.83 -11.69 4.95
C GLY A 246 -5.36 -11.35 5.12
N THR A 247 -4.63 -11.19 4.02
CA THR A 247 -3.18 -11.00 4.04
C THR A 247 -2.79 -9.54 3.91
N THR A 248 -1.52 -9.24 4.19
CA THR A 248 -0.89 -7.93 3.91
C THR A 248 -0.58 -7.71 2.43
N GLY A 249 -0.74 -8.73 1.58
CA GLY A 249 -0.31 -8.71 0.18
C GLY A 249 1.17 -9.01 -0.04
N SER A 250 1.99 -8.99 1.00
CA SER A 250 3.42 -9.35 0.90
C SER A 250 3.59 -10.85 0.80
N VAL A 251 4.50 -11.28 -0.08
CA VAL A 251 4.76 -12.69 -0.34
C VAL A 251 6.22 -12.95 -0.67
N SER A 252 6.74 -14.11 -0.26
CA SER A 252 8.09 -14.58 -0.58
C SER A 252 8.09 -16.07 -0.87
N TRP A 253 8.91 -16.53 -1.82
CA TRP A 253 9.01 -17.93 -2.21
C TRP A 253 10.15 -18.68 -1.54
N ASN A 254 9.95 -19.98 -1.35
CA ASN A 254 11.01 -20.96 -1.10
C ASN A 254 10.91 -22.06 -2.16
N GLY A 255 11.76 -21.97 -3.17
CA GLY A 255 11.63 -22.76 -4.40
C GLY A 255 10.35 -22.44 -5.16
N ASP A 256 9.71 -23.47 -5.68
CA ASP A 256 8.40 -23.40 -6.37
C ASP A 256 7.26 -23.99 -5.52
N ASN A 257 7.55 -24.45 -4.31
CA ASN A 257 6.64 -25.31 -3.56
C ASN A 257 6.16 -24.69 -2.26
N GLN A 258 6.74 -23.58 -1.83
CA GLN A 258 6.35 -22.92 -0.59
C GLN A 258 6.29 -21.41 -0.74
N LEU A 259 5.31 -20.79 -0.09
CA LEU A 259 5.17 -19.36 0.08
C LEU A 259 5.24 -18.99 1.56
N PHE A 260 5.78 -17.80 1.82
CA PHE A 260 5.64 -17.11 3.11
C PHE A 260 4.79 -15.86 2.90
N TYR A 261 3.89 -15.62 3.83
CA TYR A 261 2.98 -14.47 3.81
C TYR A 261 2.63 -14.04 5.23
N ALA A 262 2.08 -12.83 5.37
CA ALA A 262 1.63 -12.33 6.65
C ALA A 262 0.12 -12.04 6.63
N THR A 263 -0.52 -12.24 7.78
CA THR A 263 -1.90 -11.82 8.04
C THR A 263 -1.93 -10.69 9.08
N MET A 264 -3.06 -10.00 9.13
CA MET A 264 -3.30 -8.87 10.02
C MET A 264 -4.36 -9.21 11.05
N ASP A 265 -4.33 -8.51 12.17
CA ASP A 265 -5.43 -8.49 13.13
C ASP A 265 -6.54 -7.50 12.71
N ASP A 266 -7.58 -7.38 13.53
CA ASP A 266 -8.73 -6.51 13.27
C ASP A 266 -8.37 -5.01 13.20
N ALA A 267 -7.23 -4.62 13.76
CA ALA A 267 -6.68 -3.27 13.67
C ALA A 267 -5.80 -3.04 12.42
N HIS A 268 -5.76 -4.00 11.50
CA HIS A 268 -4.88 -4.02 10.31
C HIS A 268 -3.39 -4.01 10.65
N ARG A 269 -3.02 -4.51 11.81
CA ARG A 269 -1.64 -4.68 12.24
C ARG A 269 -1.12 -6.05 11.75
N PRO A 270 -0.02 -6.13 10.97
CA PRO A 270 0.63 -7.40 10.65
C PRO A 270 1.09 -8.10 11.93
N ASN A 271 0.51 -9.25 12.25
CA ASN A 271 0.74 -9.92 13.54
C ASN A 271 1.08 -11.41 13.44
N LYS A 272 0.98 -12.01 12.24
CA LYS A 272 1.37 -13.41 12.04
C LYS A 272 2.07 -13.60 10.71
N VAL A 273 3.09 -14.47 10.69
CA VAL A 273 3.73 -14.96 9.46
C VAL A 273 3.45 -16.45 9.31
N TRP A 274 3.10 -16.84 8.11
CA TRP A 274 2.68 -18.18 7.74
C TRP A 274 3.57 -18.80 6.68
N ARG A 275 3.63 -20.12 6.68
CA ARG A 275 4.18 -20.95 5.63
C ARG A 275 3.05 -21.70 4.94
N HIS A 276 2.93 -21.51 3.65
CA HIS A 276 1.98 -22.18 2.77
C HIS A 276 2.71 -23.16 1.87
N ASN A 277 2.19 -24.38 1.70
CA ASN A 277 2.68 -25.34 0.73
C ASN A 277 1.80 -25.30 -0.52
N ILE A 278 2.40 -25.09 -1.68
CA ILE A 278 1.67 -25.01 -2.94
C ILE A 278 0.87 -26.28 -3.19
N GLY A 279 -0.41 -26.12 -3.52
CA GLY A 279 -1.36 -27.21 -3.74
C GLY A 279 -2.13 -27.65 -2.50
N THR A 280 -1.97 -26.97 -1.35
CA THR A 280 -2.75 -27.22 -0.14
C THR A 280 -3.69 -26.06 0.17
N PRO A 281 -4.80 -26.28 0.90
CA PRO A 281 -5.66 -25.17 1.33
C PRO A 281 -5.00 -24.35 2.45
N GLN A 282 -5.33 -23.06 2.53
CA GLN A 282 -4.81 -22.13 3.55
C GLN A 282 -5.03 -22.63 5.00
N SER A 283 -6.07 -23.43 5.25
CA SER A 283 -6.35 -23.99 6.57
C SER A 283 -5.30 -24.99 7.06
N GLU A 284 -4.43 -25.48 6.19
CA GLU A 284 -3.30 -26.37 6.51
C GLU A 284 -1.98 -25.60 6.72
N ASP A 285 -2.00 -24.27 6.62
CA ASP A 285 -0.80 -23.46 6.72
C ASP A 285 -0.23 -23.45 8.15
N GLU A 286 1.09 -23.41 8.20
CA GLU A 286 1.84 -23.38 9.43
C GLU A 286 2.13 -21.93 9.86
N CYS A 287 1.68 -21.54 11.07
CA CYS A 287 2.08 -20.28 11.68
C CYS A 287 3.55 -20.39 12.15
N LEU A 288 4.42 -19.55 11.58
CA LEU A 288 5.83 -19.50 11.93
C LEU A 288 6.10 -18.55 13.09
N LEU A 289 5.42 -17.43 13.12
CA LEU A 289 5.55 -16.41 14.16
C LEU A 289 4.19 -15.75 14.40
N SER A 290 3.86 -15.54 15.67
CA SER A 290 2.69 -14.77 16.12
C SER A 290 3.13 -13.75 17.15
N GLU A 291 2.67 -12.51 17.02
CA GLU A 291 2.93 -11.40 17.94
C GLU A 291 1.62 -10.88 18.51
N ASP A 292 1.45 -11.07 19.80
CA ASP A 292 0.24 -10.70 20.51
C ASP A 292 0.30 -9.29 21.12
N ASP A 293 1.51 -8.73 21.28
CA ASP A 293 1.69 -7.37 21.77
C ASP A 293 1.36 -6.35 20.67
N GLU A 294 0.31 -5.57 20.89
CA GLU A 294 -0.21 -4.57 19.92
C GLU A 294 0.80 -3.45 19.60
N LEU A 295 1.86 -3.29 20.37
CA LEU A 295 2.92 -2.32 20.11
C LEU A 295 3.87 -2.76 18.99
N TYR A 296 3.82 -4.04 18.59
CA TYR A 296 4.75 -4.62 17.64
C TYR A 296 4.06 -5.00 16.33
N ASN A 297 4.75 -4.82 15.23
CA ASN A 297 4.37 -5.33 13.91
C ASN A 297 5.33 -6.42 13.48
N ILE A 298 4.85 -7.39 12.71
CA ILE A 298 5.68 -8.42 12.13
C ILE A 298 6.01 -8.09 10.67
N GLY A 299 7.30 -8.23 10.33
CA GLY A 299 7.81 -8.23 8.96
C GLY A 299 8.51 -9.56 8.63
N PHE A 300 8.67 -9.84 7.34
CA PHE A 300 9.47 -10.96 6.87
C PHE A 300 10.13 -10.66 5.52
N GLY A 301 11.24 -11.33 5.26
CA GLY A 301 11.98 -11.23 4.01
C GLY A 301 13.02 -12.33 3.86
N LYS A 302 13.53 -12.56 2.65
CA LYS A 302 14.65 -13.46 2.43
C LYS A 302 15.97 -12.70 2.56
N SER A 303 16.99 -13.37 3.05
CA SER A 303 18.37 -12.88 2.96
C SER A 303 18.81 -12.77 1.49
N ASP A 304 19.79 -11.90 1.19
CA ASP A 304 20.27 -11.64 -0.18
C ASP A 304 20.71 -12.90 -0.92
N ASN A 305 21.32 -13.86 -0.20
CA ASN A 305 21.73 -15.15 -0.77
C ASN A 305 20.60 -16.18 -0.83
N GLY A 306 19.38 -15.84 -0.43
CA GLY A 306 18.19 -16.70 -0.44
C GLY A 306 18.20 -17.86 0.54
N ASN A 307 19.18 -17.94 1.47
CA ASN A 307 19.34 -19.11 2.34
C ASN A 307 18.49 -19.05 3.59
N PHE A 308 18.07 -17.87 4.00
CA PHE A 308 17.32 -17.65 5.23
C PHE A 308 16.05 -16.88 4.95
N LEU A 309 14.95 -17.26 5.61
CA LEU A 309 13.84 -16.39 5.85
C LEU A 309 14.11 -15.64 7.16
N ILE A 310 14.07 -14.35 7.13
CA ILE A 310 14.22 -13.44 8.26
C ILE A 310 12.82 -13.03 8.68
N LEU A 311 12.48 -13.23 9.95
CA LEU A 311 11.25 -12.75 10.56
C LEU A 311 11.63 -11.70 11.59
N GLU A 312 10.91 -10.59 11.60
CA GLU A 312 11.15 -9.52 12.56
C GLU A 312 9.84 -9.15 13.25
N SER A 313 9.89 -9.00 14.59
CA SER A 313 8.87 -8.30 15.35
C SER A 313 9.44 -7.00 15.85
N GLU A 314 8.84 -5.87 15.49
CA GLU A 314 9.37 -4.54 15.77
C GLU A 314 8.32 -3.57 16.29
N SER A 315 8.73 -2.74 17.23
CA SER A 315 8.07 -1.51 17.67
C SER A 315 8.93 -0.30 17.30
N THR A 316 8.52 0.89 17.72
CA THR A 316 9.29 2.13 17.45
C THR A 316 10.73 2.06 17.97
N GLU A 317 10.98 1.44 19.13
CA GLU A 317 12.27 1.48 19.82
C GLU A 317 12.88 0.10 20.06
N THR A 318 12.14 -1.00 19.82
CA THR A 318 12.55 -2.35 20.20
C THR A 318 12.26 -3.33 19.07
N ASN A 319 13.16 -4.26 18.81
CA ASN A 319 12.90 -5.36 17.88
C ASN A 319 13.51 -6.69 18.39
N GLU A 320 13.08 -7.77 17.76
CA GLU A 320 13.74 -9.07 17.80
C GLU A 320 13.59 -9.79 16.46
N ILE A 321 14.55 -10.64 16.14
CA ILE A 321 14.69 -11.27 14.83
C ILE A 321 14.81 -12.79 15.00
N TRP A 322 14.12 -13.52 14.13
CA TRP A 322 14.24 -14.97 13.96
C TRP A 322 14.74 -15.32 12.58
N LEU A 323 15.43 -16.42 12.45
CA LEU A 323 15.92 -16.98 11.20
C LEU A 323 15.33 -18.37 10.97
N VAL A 324 14.86 -18.63 9.76
CA VAL A 324 14.52 -19.96 9.27
C VAL A 324 15.54 -20.35 8.21
N ASP A 325 16.30 -21.41 8.42
CA ASP A 325 17.28 -21.93 7.45
C ASP A 325 16.55 -22.70 6.35
N LEU A 326 16.42 -22.08 5.18
CA LEU A 326 15.68 -22.62 4.03
C LEU A 326 16.41 -23.76 3.33
N LYS A 327 17.69 -24.00 3.64
CA LYS A 327 18.48 -25.11 3.07
C LYS A 327 18.34 -26.42 3.83
N LYS A 328 17.94 -26.36 5.09
CA LYS A 328 17.87 -27.59 5.93
C LYS A 328 16.64 -28.41 5.61
N SER A 329 15.48 -27.94 5.96
CA SER A 329 14.23 -28.64 5.82
C SER A 329 13.09 -27.70 5.45
N ARG A 330 12.12 -28.19 4.67
CA ARG A 330 10.90 -27.44 4.38
C ARG A 330 10.04 -27.17 5.60
N SER A 331 10.25 -27.91 6.68
CA SER A 331 9.58 -27.75 7.99
C SER A 331 10.48 -27.12 9.06
N GLU A 332 11.61 -26.51 8.66
CA GLU A 332 12.49 -25.86 9.62
C GLU A 332 11.76 -24.75 10.37
N LYS A 333 12.00 -24.70 11.69
CA LYS A 333 11.33 -23.73 12.58
C LYS A 333 12.16 -22.47 12.73
N PRO A 334 11.51 -21.33 13.01
CA PRO A 334 12.23 -20.10 13.34
C PRO A 334 13.12 -20.28 14.57
N GLN A 335 14.36 -19.80 14.48
CA GLN A 335 15.32 -19.74 15.56
C GLN A 335 15.55 -18.28 15.93
N LEU A 336 15.28 -17.94 17.20
CA LEU A 336 15.50 -16.59 17.72
C LEU A 336 16.99 -16.26 17.68
N VAL A 337 17.36 -15.10 17.14
CA VAL A 337 18.75 -14.60 17.10
C VAL A 337 19.12 -14.02 18.46
N GLU A 338 18.34 -13.05 18.92
CA GLU A 338 18.52 -12.40 20.22
C GLU A 338 17.15 -11.97 20.75
N LYS A 339 16.89 -12.21 22.04
CA LYS A 339 15.64 -11.78 22.67
C LYS A 339 15.55 -10.26 22.73
N ARG A 340 14.35 -9.71 22.48
CA ARG A 340 14.11 -8.26 22.60
C ARG A 340 14.46 -7.72 23.98
N ARG A 341 15.04 -6.54 24.01
CA ARG A 341 15.34 -5.75 25.19
C ARG A 341 14.70 -4.37 25.01
N ASP A 342 14.05 -3.87 26.05
CA ASP A 342 13.39 -2.58 26.00
C ASP A 342 14.32 -1.48 25.47
N LYS A 343 13.80 -0.68 24.52
CA LYS A 343 14.52 0.42 23.85
C LYS A 343 15.83 0.00 23.18
N HIS A 344 15.88 -1.22 22.69
CA HIS A 344 17.04 -1.72 21.97
C HIS A 344 16.63 -2.31 20.62
N ARG A 345 17.28 -1.82 19.58
CA ARG A 345 17.13 -2.34 18.20
C ARG A 345 18.47 -2.87 17.72
N TYR A 346 18.42 -3.95 16.95
CA TYR A 346 19.57 -4.52 16.25
C TYR A 346 19.17 -4.94 14.84
N TYR A 347 20.17 -5.00 13.96
CA TYR A 347 19.98 -5.28 12.54
C TYR A 347 20.95 -6.32 12.04
#